data_5b14c41095f94d63ae1f008ddc50b622
#
_entry.id   5b14c41095f94d63ae1f008ddc50b622
#
_cell.length_a   1.000
_cell.length_b   1.000
_cell.length_c   1.000
_cell.angle_alpha   90.00
_cell.angle_beta   90.00
_cell.angle_gamma   90.00
#
_symmetry.space_group_name_H-M   'P 1'
#
loop_
_entity.id
_entity.type
_entity.pdbx_description
1 polymer ?
#
loop_
_entity_poly.entity_id
_entity_poly.type
_entity_poly.pdbx_seq_one_letter_code
_entity_poly.pdbx_strand_id
1 'polypeptide(L)'
;LDRLTTFFRLIWIIPIAMILGLITYAGEESAGIAISLAVATALMIVFRRRYPRWWFDFRRELARFETRVGAYLALLTDQYPSTVEEQAVHLEIDYPDVEGDLDRWLPLVKWFLAIPHYFVLLFLGILAFFAVIGAWFAIVFTDGRYPRGLFDFVVGVFRWGLRVGAYAFILVTDE
;
A
#
# COMPACT_ATOMS: atom_id res chain seq x y z
N LEU A 1 8.49 -6.89 19.33
CA LEU A 1 8.43 -5.44 19.17
C LEU A 1 9.05 -4.76 20.40
N ASP A 2 9.90 -3.78 20.16
CA ASP A 2 10.52 -3.00 21.24
C ASP A 2 9.52 -1.95 21.74
N ARG A 3 9.35 -1.85 23.07
CA ARG A 3 8.40 -0.94 23.72
C ARG A 3 8.75 0.53 23.51
N LEU A 4 10.06 0.86 23.58
CA LEU A 4 10.53 2.24 23.41
C LEU A 4 10.33 2.71 21.96
N THR A 5 10.72 1.90 20.99
CA THR A 5 10.48 2.18 19.58
C THR A 5 9.00 2.28 19.27
N THR A 6 8.17 1.43 19.85
CA THR A 6 6.71 1.47 19.67
C THR A 6 6.10 2.74 20.27
N PHE A 7 6.56 3.17 21.46
CA PHE A 7 6.06 4.38 22.09
C PHE A 7 6.40 5.66 21.31
N PHE A 8 7.64 5.77 20.81
CA PHE A 8 8.10 6.92 20.03
C PHE A 8 7.88 6.79 18.53
N ARG A 9 7.23 5.73 18.06
CA ARG A 9 7.05 5.43 16.62
C ARG A 9 6.41 6.55 15.83
N LEU A 10 5.42 7.23 16.41
CA LEU A 10 4.77 8.39 15.79
C LEU A 10 5.73 9.56 15.55
N ILE A 11 6.77 9.70 16.38
CA ILE A 11 7.79 10.73 16.18
C ILE A 11 8.79 10.30 15.11
N TRP A 12 9.25 9.05 15.16
CA TRP A 12 10.22 8.54 14.20
C TRP A 12 9.70 8.44 12.77
N ILE A 13 8.38 8.33 12.60
CA ILE A 13 7.77 8.26 11.26
C ILE A 13 7.64 9.64 10.59
N ILE A 14 7.71 10.74 11.34
CA ILE A 14 7.51 12.10 10.80
C ILE A 14 8.39 12.38 9.57
N PRO A 15 9.71 12.13 9.57
CA PRO A 15 10.55 12.43 8.41
C PRO A 15 10.12 11.65 7.16
N ILE A 16 9.81 10.36 7.31
CA ILE A 16 9.36 9.52 6.20
C ILE A 16 7.95 9.88 5.75
N ALA A 17 7.04 10.19 6.68
CA ALA A 17 5.70 10.66 6.35
C ALA A 17 5.75 12.01 5.61
N MET A 18 6.70 12.89 5.95
CA MET A 18 6.95 14.13 5.19
C MET A 18 7.43 13.85 3.78
N ILE A 19 8.40 12.94 3.61
CA ILE A 19 8.90 12.58 2.27
C ILE A 19 7.79 11.93 1.45
N LEU A 20 7.08 10.96 2.01
CA LEU A 20 5.97 10.30 1.36
C LEU A 20 4.86 11.32 1.06
N GLY A 21 4.56 12.20 2.00
CA GLY A 21 3.65 13.33 1.83
C GLY A 21 4.08 14.24 0.69
N LEU A 22 5.35 14.64 0.58
CA LEU A 22 5.85 15.45 -0.53
C LEU A 22 5.75 14.75 -1.88
N ILE A 23 6.03 13.45 -1.93
CA ILE A 23 5.89 12.66 -3.17
C ILE A 23 4.42 12.49 -3.53
N THR A 24 3.54 12.34 -2.54
CA THR A 24 2.12 12.09 -2.73
C THR A 24 1.30 13.40 -2.72
N TYR A 25 1.79 14.45 -2.04
CA TYR A 25 1.09 15.70 -1.69
C TYR A 25 1.58 16.94 -2.44
N ALA A 26 2.20 16.79 -3.59
CA ALA A 26 2.60 17.96 -4.38
C ALA A 26 1.37 18.75 -4.93
N GLY A 27 0.41 19.08 -4.05
CA GLY A 27 -0.77 19.90 -4.33
C GLY A 27 -1.99 19.51 -3.50
N GLU A 28 -2.96 20.40 -3.36
CA GLU A 28 -4.24 20.20 -2.65
C GLU A 28 -5.13 19.07 -3.22
N GLU A 29 -4.59 18.22 -4.10
CA GLU A 29 -5.24 17.14 -4.82
C GLU A 29 -4.54 15.80 -4.64
N SER A 30 -4.32 15.37 -3.41
CA SER A 30 -3.57 14.12 -3.13
C SER A 30 -4.21 12.85 -3.71
N ALA A 31 -5.54 12.81 -3.81
CA ALA A 31 -6.23 11.79 -4.58
C ALA A 31 -5.86 11.89 -6.08
N GLY A 32 -5.52 13.10 -6.55
CA GLY A 32 -5.18 13.38 -7.94
C GLY A 32 -3.91 12.70 -8.42
N ILE A 33 -2.86 12.53 -7.59
CA ILE A 33 -1.61 11.93 -8.06
C ILE A 33 -1.75 10.42 -8.25
N ALA A 34 -2.31 9.71 -7.28
CA ALA A 34 -2.55 8.26 -7.43
C ALA A 34 -3.47 7.98 -8.63
N ILE A 35 -4.53 8.80 -8.78
CA ILE A 35 -5.45 8.74 -9.92
C ILE A 35 -4.73 9.13 -11.21
N SER A 36 -3.94 10.20 -11.25
CA SER A 36 -3.22 10.64 -12.45
C SER A 36 -2.19 9.61 -12.91
N LEU A 37 -1.47 8.98 -11.97
CA LEU A 37 -0.57 7.87 -12.28
C LEU A 37 -1.32 6.64 -12.82
N ALA A 38 -2.48 6.32 -12.26
CA ALA A 38 -3.33 5.23 -12.75
C ALA A 38 -3.92 5.57 -14.13
N VAL A 39 -4.41 6.80 -14.33
CA VAL A 39 -4.92 7.28 -15.62
C VAL A 39 -3.82 7.26 -16.67
N ALA A 40 -2.61 7.75 -16.36
CA ALA A 40 -1.48 7.70 -17.28
C ALA A 40 -1.15 6.26 -17.69
N THR A 41 -1.15 5.32 -16.74
CA THR A 41 -0.94 3.90 -17.02
C THR A 41 -2.06 3.33 -17.88
N ALA A 42 -3.32 3.63 -17.55
CA ALA A 42 -4.48 3.19 -18.33
C ALA A 42 -4.42 3.69 -19.78
N LEU A 43 -4.08 4.98 -19.99
CA LEU A 43 -3.92 5.54 -21.32
C LEU A 43 -2.78 4.88 -22.11
N MET A 44 -1.65 4.56 -21.47
CA MET A 44 -0.57 3.82 -22.14
C MET A 44 -1.01 2.42 -22.57
N ILE A 45 -1.76 1.69 -21.73
CA ILE A 45 -2.29 0.37 -22.08
C ILE A 45 -3.32 0.47 -23.20
N VAL A 46 -4.30 1.39 -23.09
CA VAL A 46 -5.41 1.55 -24.04
C VAL A 46 -4.91 1.97 -25.42
N PHE A 47 -4.05 3.02 -25.49
CA PHE A 47 -3.62 3.58 -26.77
C PHE A 47 -2.41 2.88 -27.39
N ARG A 48 -1.43 2.48 -26.56
CA ARG A 48 -0.17 1.93 -27.05
C ARG A 48 0.00 0.43 -26.85
N ARG A 49 -0.89 -0.24 -26.11
CA ARG A 49 -0.73 -1.64 -25.67
C ARG A 49 0.66 -1.93 -25.12
N ARG A 50 1.19 -0.98 -24.33
CA ARG A 50 2.52 -1.10 -23.74
C ARG A 50 2.50 -0.54 -22.32
N TYR A 51 3.16 -1.27 -21.43
CA TYR A 51 3.48 -0.80 -20.09
C TYR A 51 5.00 -0.62 -20.03
N PRO A 52 5.55 0.61 -20.20
CA PRO A 52 7.00 0.82 -20.22
C PRO A 52 7.65 0.28 -18.95
N ARG A 53 8.73 -0.49 -19.08
CA ARG A 53 9.39 -1.13 -17.93
C ARG A 53 9.82 -0.14 -16.87
N TRP A 54 10.44 0.98 -17.26
CA TRP A 54 10.86 2.02 -16.33
C TRP A 54 9.69 2.60 -15.50
N TRP A 55 8.49 2.71 -16.12
CA TRP A 55 7.29 3.19 -15.46
C TRP A 55 6.74 2.13 -14.49
N PHE A 56 6.72 0.88 -14.89
CA PHE A 56 6.37 -0.23 -14.03
C PHE A 56 7.30 -0.33 -12.83
N ASP A 57 8.62 -0.28 -13.05
CA ASP A 57 9.63 -0.37 -11.99
C ASP A 57 9.45 0.78 -10.98
N PHE A 58 9.25 2.02 -11.47
CA PHE A 58 8.94 3.16 -10.60
C PHE A 58 7.68 2.91 -9.75
N ARG A 59 6.58 2.46 -10.35
CA ARG A 59 5.31 2.16 -9.67
C ARG A 59 5.47 1.04 -8.64
N ARG A 60 6.21 -0.01 -9.00
CA ARG A 60 6.50 -1.13 -8.11
C ARG A 60 7.32 -0.68 -6.90
N GLU A 61 8.38 0.08 -7.10
CA GLU A 61 9.22 0.56 -5.99
C GLU A 61 8.46 1.54 -5.08
N LEU A 62 7.63 2.40 -5.65
CA LEU A 62 6.75 3.27 -4.88
C LEU A 62 5.78 2.44 -4.01
N ALA A 63 5.09 1.45 -4.60
CA ALA A 63 4.18 0.57 -3.87
C ALA A 63 4.90 -0.24 -2.78
N ARG A 64 6.14 -0.70 -3.03
CA ARG A 64 6.98 -1.35 -2.01
C ARG A 64 7.27 -0.43 -0.84
N PHE A 65 7.66 0.81 -1.13
CA PHE A 65 7.96 1.79 -0.10
C PHE A 65 6.72 2.15 0.73
N GLU A 66 5.59 2.43 0.08
CA GLU A 66 4.30 2.69 0.75
C GLU A 66 3.89 1.51 1.64
N THR A 67 4.06 0.27 1.16
CA THR A 67 3.75 -0.94 1.93
C THR A 67 4.64 -1.07 3.17
N ARG A 68 5.93 -0.77 3.07
CA ARG A 68 6.87 -0.77 4.21
C ARG A 68 6.50 0.28 5.25
N VAL A 69 6.19 1.50 4.80
CA VAL A 69 5.73 2.59 5.68
C VAL A 69 4.42 2.21 6.37
N GLY A 70 3.45 1.67 5.63
CA GLY A 70 2.19 1.20 6.18
C GLY A 70 2.36 0.06 7.20
N ALA A 71 3.21 -0.92 6.90
CA ALA A 71 3.51 -2.02 7.83
C ALA A 71 4.21 -1.54 9.11
N TYR A 72 5.11 -0.57 8.98
CA TYR A 72 5.75 0.06 10.13
C TYR A 72 4.72 0.80 11.00
N LEU A 73 3.84 1.62 10.40
CA LEU A 73 2.77 2.32 11.12
C LEU A 73 1.78 1.36 11.79
N ALA A 74 1.44 0.26 11.12
CA ALA A 74 0.54 -0.76 11.64
C ALA A 74 1.17 -1.68 12.69
N LEU A 75 2.41 -1.38 13.14
CA LEU A 75 3.15 -2.16 14.14
C LEU A 75 3.46 -3.61 13.69
N LEU A 76 3.44 -3.88 12.38
CA LEU A 76 3.72 -5.22 11.85
C LEU A 76 5.22 -5.53 11.81
N THR A 77 6.08 -4.51 11.81
CA THR A 77 7.54 -4.63 11.83
C THR A 77 8.16 -3.50 12.65
N ASP A 78 9.34 -3.74 13.22
CA ASP A 78 10.16 -2.70 13.90
C ASP A 78 11.22 -2.10 13.00
N GLN A 79 11.42 -2.69 11.80
CA GLN A 79 12.38 -2.17 10.84
C GLN A 79 11.89 -0.84 10.28
N TYR A 80 12.75 0.19 10.40
CA TYR A 80 12.46 1.50 9.82
C TYR A 80 12.41 1.39 8.29
N PRO A 81 11.37 1.95 7.64
CA PRO A 81 11.21 1.83 6.19
C PRO A 81 12.41 2.40 5.43
N SER A 82 13.04 1.57 4.63
CA SER A 82 14.18 1.92 3.77
C SER A 82 13.93 1.47 2.33
N THR A 83 14.49 2.21 1.39
CA THR A 83 14.48 1.84 -0.05
C THR A 83 15.72 1.04 -0.45
N VAL A 84 16.77 1.08 0.36
CA VAL A 84 18.10 0.53 0.04
C VAL A 84 18.40 -0.75 0.78
N GLU A 85 17.95 -0.86 2.04
CA GLU A 85 18.24 -1.99 2.90
C GLU A 85 17.24 -3.13 2.69
N GLU A 86 17.70 -4.37 2.92
CA GLU A 86 16.82 -5.53 2.94
C GLU A 86 15.80 -5.41 4.07
N GLN A 87 14.55 -5.61 3.75
CA GLN A 87 13.43 -5.40 4.65
C GLN A 87 12.65 -6.70 4.88
N ALA A 88 12.04 -6.84 6.08
CA ALA A 88 11.17 -7.97 6.37
C ALA A 88 9.87 -7.97 5.55
N VAL A 89 9.46 -6.79 5.06
CA VAL A 89 8.25 -6.64 4.24
C VAL A 89 8.62 -6.71 2.77
N HIS A 90 8.22 -7.79 2.12
CA HIS A 90 8.42 -8.02 0.70
C HIS A 90 7.10 -7.86 -0.05
N LEU A 91 7.12 -7.07 -1.11
CA LEU A 91 6.04 -6.96 -2.07
C LEU A 91 6.59 -7.34 -3.44
N GLU A 92 6.14 -8.45 -3.96
CA GLU A 92 6.48 -8.91 -5.31
C GLU A 92 5.30 -8.61 -6.24
N ILE A 93 5.59 -7.93 -7.32
CA ILE A 93 4.63 -7.61 -8.38
C ILE A 93 5.32 -7.99 -9.67
N ASP A 94 4.77 -8.97 -10.37
CA ASP A 94 5.27 -9.42 -11.64
C ASP A 94 4.97 -8.41 -12.75
N TYR A 95 5.87 -8.34 -13.72
CA TYR A 95 5.65 -7.49 -14.88
C TYR A 95 4.55 -8.13 -15.76
N PRO A 96 3.43 -7.42 -16.02
CA PRO A 96 2.32 -7.99 -16.77
C PRO A 96 2.66 -8.18 -18.24
N ASP A 97 2.17 -9.26 -18.83
CA ASP A 97 2.08 -9.37 -20.27
C ASP A 97 0.85 -8.61 -20.77
N VAL A 98 1.09 -7.39 -21.28
CA VAL A 98 0.01 -6.47 -21.68
C VAL A 98 -0.81 -7.01 -22.86
N GLU A 99 -0.23 -7.88 -23.68
CA GLU A 99 -0.92 -8.45 -24.87
C GLU A 99 -1.68 -9.73 -24.52
N GLY A 100 -1.17 -10.53 -23.57
CA GLY A 100 -1.73 -11.80 -23.16
C GLY A 100 -2.64 -11.74 -21.95
N ASP A 101 -2.26 -10.95 -20.94
CA ASP A 101 -2.88 -10.99 -19.60
C ASP A 101 -3.82 -9.82 -19.32
N LEU A 102 -3.77 -8.73 -20.11
CA LEU A 102 -4.56 -7.53 -19.86
C LEU A 102 -5.54 -7.23 -21.00
N ASP A 103 -6.81 -7.08 -20.65
CA ASP A 103 -7.81 -6.54 -21.58
C ASP A 103 -7.57 -5.06 -21.85
N ARG A 104 -7.64 -4.66 -23.12
CA ARG A 104 -7.36 -3.29 -23.57
C ARG A 104 -8.26 -2.23 -22.93
N TRP A 105 -9.54 -2.54 -22.73
CA TRP A 105 -10.55 -1.57 -22.28
C TRP A 105 -10.82 -1.65 -20.78
N LEU A 106 -10.46 -2.76 -20.16
CA LEU A 106 -10.71 -3.00 -18.74
C LEU A 106 -10.05 -1.96 -17.82
N PRO A 107 -8.84 -1.43 -18.11
CA PRO A 107 -8.25 -0.37 -17.28
C PRO A 107 -9.13 0.86 -17.08
N LEU A 108 -10.03 1.17 -18.03
CA LEU A 108 -10.94 2.31 -17.92
C LEU A 108 -12.08 2.09 -16.91
N VAL A 109 -12.43 0.84 -16.63
CA VAL A 109 -13.57 0.48 -15.77
C VAL A 109 -13.18 -0.22 -14.48
N LYS A 110 -11.92 -0.65 -14.34
CA LYS A 110 -11.41 -1.36 -13.14
C LYS A 110 -11.67 -0.60 -11.84
N TRP A 111 -11.41 0.69 -11.82
CA TRP A 111 -11.67 1.53 -10.66
C TRP A 111 -13.15 1.56 -10.27
N PHE A 112 -14.05 1.46 -11.25
CA PHE A 112 -15.50 1.39 -11.01
C PHE A 112 -15.89 0.00 -10.48
N LEU A 113 -15.32 -1.07 -11.05
CA LEU A 113 -15.53 -2.44 -10.58
C LEU A 113 -14.98 -2.67 -9.16
N ALA A 114 -13.97 -1.89 -8.77
CA ALA A 114 -13.39 -1.95 -7.43
C ALA A 114 -14.22 -1.22 -6.35
N ILE A 115 -15.25 -0.43 -6.73
CA ILE A 115 -16.09 0.33 -5.77
C ILE A 115 -16.61 -0.53 -4.61
N PRO A 116 -17.22 -1.70 -4.83
CA PRO A 116 -17.71 -2.53 -3.71
C PRO A 116 -16.57 -2.95 -2.77
N HIS A 117 -15.36 -3.20 -3.30
CA HIS A 117 -14.18 -3.52 -2.49
C HIS A 117 -13.71 -2.32 -1.67
N TYR A 118 -13.82 -1.10 -2.19
CA TYR A 118 -13.48 0.11 -1.43
C TYR A 118 -14.40 0.31 -0.23
N PHE A 119 -15.71 0.04 -0.37
CA PHE A 119 -16.63 0.10 0.76
C PHE A 119 -16.25 -0.90 1.85
N VAL A 120 -16.00 -2.16 1.47
CA VAL A 120 -15.59 -3.18 2.43
C VAL A 120 -14.25 -2.83 3.07
N LEU A 121 -13.26 -2.39 2.28
CA LEU A 121 -11.95 -1.97 2.77
C LEU A 121 -12.03 -0.74 3.67
N LEU A 122 -12.96 0.18 3.43
CA LEU A 122 -13.19 1.33 4.32
C LEU A 122 -13.61 0.85 5.72
N PHE A 123 -14.59 -0.04 5.81
CA PHE A 123 -15.03 -0.58 7.10
C PHE A 123 -13.94 -1.41 7.78
N LEU A 124 -13.28 -2.29 7.02
CA LEU A 124 -12.18 -3.10 7.55
C LEU A 124 -10.97 -2.22 7.95
N GLY A 125 -10.71 -1.15 7.22
CA GLY A 125 -9.67 -0.18 7.54
C GLY A 125 -9.92 0.55 8.85
N ILE A 126 -11.17 0.96 9.11
CA ILE A 126 -11.57 1.54 10.40
C ILE A 126 -11.36 0.53 11.53
N LEU A 127 -11.78 -0.71 11.35
CA LEU A 127 -11.57 -1.76 12.34
C LEU A 127 -10.08 -2.06 12.54
N ALA A 128 -9.29 -2.10 11.47
CA ALA A 128 -7.85 -2.28 11.54
C ALA A 128 -7.15 -1.12 12.26
N PHE A 129 -7.61 0.12 12.06
CA PHE A 129 -7.12 1.28 12.79
C PHE A 129 -7.30 1.13 14.30
N PHE A 130 -8.50 0.74 14.76
CA PHE A 130 -8.73 0.46 16.18
C PHE A 130 -7.96 -0.76 16.68
N ALA A 131 -7.79 -1.79 15.84
CA ALA A 131 -6.96 -2.95 16.17
C ALA A 131 -5.49 -2.58 16.38
N VAL A 132 -4.93 -1.68 15.57
CA VAL A 132 -3.57 -1.14 15.72
C VAL A 132 -3.45 -0.33 17.01
N ILE A 133 -4.43 0.52 17.34
CA ILE A 133 -4.44 1.24 18.61
C ILE A 133 -4.46 0.28 19.79
N GLY A 134 -5.34 -0.73 19.76
CA GLY A 134 -5.40 -1.77 20.80
C GLY A 134 -4.09 -2.55 20.93
N ALA A 135 -3.46 -2.87 19.79
CA ALA A 135 -2.16 -3.51 19.76
C ALA A 135 -1.05 -2.61 20.33
N TRP A 136 -1.08 -1.31 20.03
CA TRP A 136 -0.14 -0.33 20.61
C TRP A 136 -0.22 -0.35 22.13
N PHE A 137 -1.42 -0.28 22.72
CA PHE A 137 -1.60 -0.39 24.18
C PHE A 137 -1.12 -1.74 24.70
N ALA A 138 -1.46 -2.85 24.02
CA ALA A 138 -1.01 -4.17 24.43
C ALA A 138 0.53 -4.27 24.45
N ILE A 139 1.22 -3.77 23.42
CA ILE A 139 2.69 -3.82 23.32
C ILE A 139 3.33 -2.97 24.41
N VAL A 140 2.84 -1.72 24.63
CA VAL A 140 3.45 -0.79 25.59
C VAL A 140 3.24 -1.26 27.05
N PHE A 141 2.05 -1.74 27.38
CA PHE A 141 1.67 -2.03 28.77
C PHE A 141 1.78 -3.51 29.17
N THR A 142 2.06 -4.43 28.22
CA THR A 142 2.26 -5.84 28.50
C THR A 142 3.69 -6.29 28.15
N ASP A 143 3.86 -7.52 27.64
CA ASP A 143 5.15 -8.15 27.38
C ASP A 143 5.82 -7.74 26.04
N GLY A 144 5.42 -6.63 25.40
CA GLY A 144 5.95 -6.23 24.12
C GLY A 144 5.48 -7.11 22.96
N ARG A 145 4.42 -7.90 23.14
CA ARG A 145 3.89 -8.83 22.15
C ARG A 145 2.66 -8.27 21.46
N TYR A 146 2.66 -8.33 20.14
CA TYR A 146 1.45 -8.08 19.35
C TYR A 146 0.47 -9.24 19.55
N PRO A 147 -0.79 -9.00 19.97
CA PRO A 147 -1.79 -10.07 20.06
C PRO A 147 -2.01 -10.69 18.66
N ARG A 148 -1.85 -12.02 18.56
CA ARG A 148 -1.87 -12.73 17.26
C ARG A 148 -3.15 -12.49 16.47
N GLY A 149 -4.31 -12.50 17.09
CA GLY A 149 -5.58 -12.27 16.39
C GLY A 149 -5.69 -10.88 15.75
N LEU A 150 -5.18 -9.84 16.44
CA LEU A 150 -5.14 -8.48 15.89
C LEU A 150 -4.10 -8.38 14.77
N PHE A 151 -2.94 -9.03 14.94
CA PHE A 151 -1.90 -9.08 13.91
C PHE A 151 -2.40 -9.70 12.62
N ASP A 152 -2.97 -10.92 12.71
CA ASP A 152 -3.48 -11.65 11.55
C ASP A 152 -4.61 -10.89 10.84
N PHE A 153 -5.47 -10.23 11.60
CA PHE A 153 -6.54 -9.39 11.06
C PHE A 153 -5.97 -8.20 10.27
N VAL A 154 -5.03 -7.44 10.88
CA VAL A 154 -4.42 -6.27 10.23
C VAL A 154 -3.66 -6.68 8.97
N VAL A 155 -2.88 -7.77 9.03
CA VAL A 155 -2.19 -8.32 7.85
C VAL A 155 -3.18 -8.73 6.76
N GLY A 156 -4.32 -9.34 7.13
CA GLY A 156 -5.37 -9.71 6.19
C GLY A 156 -5.95 -8.50 5.45
N VAL A 157 -6.27 -7.43 6.18
CA VAL A 157 -6.77 -6.17 5.60
C VAL A 157 -5.73 -5.54 4.67
N PHE A 158 -4.46 -5.50 5.09
CA PHE A 158 -3.36 -5.00 4.25
C PHE A 158 -3.22 -5.78 2.95
N ARG A 159 -3.19 -7.12 3.02
CA ARG A 159 -3.09 -7.97 1.83
C ARG A 159 -4.24 -7.75 0.86
N TRP A 160 -5.46 -7.62 1.38
CA TRP A 160 -6.62 -7.33 0.52
C TRP A 160 -6.50 -5.94 -0.11
N GLY A 161 -6.13 -4.91 0.67
CA GLY A 161 -5.89 -3.56 0.14
C GLY A 161 -4.85 -3.52 -0.97
N LEU A 162 -3.74 -4.25 -0.81
CA LEU A 162 -2.70 -4.36 -1.83
C LEU A 162 -3.19 -5.04 -3.12
N ARG A 163 -4.01 -6.09 -3.02
CA ARG A 163 -4.61 -6.75 -4.20
C ARG A 163 -5.55 -5.80 -4.94
N VAL A 164 -6.43 -5.11 -4.21
CA VAL A 164 -7.33 -4.11 -4.82
C VAL A 164 -6.53 -2.96 -5.43
N GLY A 165 -5.43 -2.54 -4.78
CA GLY A 165 -4.52 -1.52 -5.31
C GLY A 165 -3.81 -1.97 -6.58
N ALA A 166 -3.34 -3.22 -6.65
CA ALA A 166 -2.73 -3.81 -7.84
C ALA A 166 -3.71 -3.85 -9.01
N TYR A 167 -4.95 -4.25 -8.75
CA TYR A 167 -6.02 -4.32 -9.75
C TYR A 167 -6.44 -2.94 -10.25
N ALA A 168 -6.77 -2.00 -9.34
CA ALA A 168 -7.41 -0.74 -9.69
C ALA A 168 -6.44 0.40 -10.05
N PHE A 169 -5.26 0.43 -9.41
CA PHE A 169 -4.32 1.56 -9.54
C PHE A 169 -3.03 1.21 -10.26
N ILE A 170 -2.43 0.05 -9.98
CA ILE A 170 -1.19 -0.36 -10.66
C ILE A 170 -1.51 -0.96 -12.03
N LEU A 171 -2.68 -1.57 -12.18
CA LEU A 171 -3.22 -2.16 -13.43
C LEU A 171 -2.35 -3.31 -13.97
N VAL A 172 -1.84 -4.15 -13.09
CA VAL A 172 -0.98 -5.29 -13.45
C VAL A 172 -1.74 -6.61 -13.57
N THR A 173 -2.98 -6.68 -13.13
CA THR A 173 -3.81 -7.89 -13.20
C THR A 173 -5.25 -7.54 -13.56
N ASP A 174 -5.93 -8.45 -14.22
CA ASP A 174 -7.36 -8.38 -14.53
C ASP A 174 -8.22 -9.21 -13.56
N GLU A 175 -7.57 -9.93 -12.61
CA GLU A 175 -8.19 -10.75 -11.56
C GLU A 175 -8.28 -10.04 -10.21
#